data_f641e4da63467a03c4a1edc8a6c441eb
#
_entry.id   f641e4da63467a03c4a1edc8a6c441eb
#
_cell.length_a   1.000
_cell.length_b   1.000
_cell.length_c   1.000
_cell.angle_alpha   90.00
_cell.angle_beta   90.00
_cell.angle_gamma   90.00
#
_symmetry.space_group_name_H-M   'P 1'
#
loop_
_entity.id
_entity.type
_entity.pdbx_description
1 polymer ?
#
loop_
_entity_poly.entity_id
_entity_poly.type
_entity_poly.pdbx_seq_one_letter_code
_entity_poly.pdbx_strand_id
1 'polypeptide(L)'
;RTFSETLRLFFQSGLNADGVVFPAHEEMDTSFDESIFHGGRIVADESSGQKKMRMEIDGMSVPFMTWSAGQKEFMPLLMAFYCLYGHYSAVAPKEKYEYVVLEEPEMGLHPQAIKTIILQVLELIQMGYKVVISTHSPVFLEFAWAFNLLNSHVKEEKNEALLEMFDLSSARSIKDKLNSIFNKSVHTYYFARKSGKVHSLDITSLDAGDDNPDISEWGGISQFAGKVSEIVAKYMSADE
;
A
#
# COMPACT_ATOMS: atom_id res chain seq x y z
N ARG A 1 -0.35 -8.16 22.96
CA ARG A 1 -0.79 -9.56 22.96
C ARG A 1 -1.10 -10.05 21.55
N THR A 2 -1.80 -9.25 20.75
CA THR A 2 -2.18 -9.59 19.36
C THR A 2 -0.95 -9.71 18.44
N PHE A 3 0.00 -8.78 18.52
CA PHE A 3 1.23 -8.83 17.71
C PHE A 3 2.08 -10.07 17.99
N SER A 4 2.27 -10.43 19.25
CA SER A 4 3.03 -11.63 19.62
C SER A 4 2.35 -12.91 19.11
N GLU A 5 1.02 -12.96 19.13
CA GLU A 5 0.27 -14.10 18.61
C GLU A 5 0.34 -14.17 17.08
N THR A 6 0.26 -13.03 16.40
CA THR A 6 0.48 -12.92 14.95
C THR A 6 1.86 -13.43 14.56
N LEU A 7 2.88 -12.96 15.25
CA LEU A 7 4.25 -13.39 15.02
C LEU A 7 4.41 -14.90 15.21
N ARG A 8 3.83 -15.45 16.26
CA ARG A 8 3.82 -16.89 16.51
C ARG A 8 3.18 -17.67 15.37
N LEU A 9 2.02 -17.24 14.91
CA LEU A 9 1.30 -17.90 13.80
C LEU A 9 2.06 -17.76 12.48
N PHE A 10 2.61 -16.59 12.20
CA PHE A 10 3.45 -16.39 11.03
C PHE A 10 4.62 -17.37 11.01
N PHE A 11 5.33 -17.52 12.12
CA PHE A 11 6.44 -18.47 12.22
C PHE A 11 6.00 -19.93 12.18
N GLN A 12 4.80 -20.27 12.66
CA GLN A 12 4.33 -21.64 12.67
C GLN A 12 3.76 -22.12 11.33
N SER A 13 2.96 -21.29 10.70
CA SER A 13 2.17 -21.68 9.51
C SER A 13 2.30 -20.75 8.32
N GLY A 14 2.68 -19.49 8.52
CA GLY A 14 2.85 -18.51 7.47
C GLY A 14 4.25 -18.49 6.84
N LEU A 15 5.22 -19.08 7.51
CA LEU A 15 6.60 -19.16 7.04
C LEU A 15 7.07 -20.63 7.07
N ASN A 16 7.48 -21.15 5.94
CA ASN A 16 8.02 -22.50 5.80
C ASN A 16 9.27 -22.51 4.89
N ALA A 17 9.78 -23.68 4.55
CA ALA A 17 10.94 -23.82 3.66
C ALA A 17 10.63 -23.43 2.20
N ASP A 18 9.37 -23.46 1.80
CA ASP A 18 8.93 -23.13 0.43
C ASP A 18 8.60 -21.64 0.27
N GLY A 19 8.54 -20.89 1.36
CA GLY A 19 8.26 -19.46 1.38
C GLY A 19 7.14 -19.03 2.33
N VAL A 20 6.75 -17.77 2.26
CA VAL A 20 5.59 -17.23 2.98
C VAL A 20 4.31 -17.75 2.31
N VAL A 21 3.38 -18.25 3.11
CA VAL A 21 2.10 -18.79 2.62
C VAL A 21 0.97 -17.88 3.04
N PHE A 22 0.28 -17.29 2.06
CA PHE A 22 -1.01 -16.63 2.24
C PHE A 22 -2.13 -17.60 1.85
N PRO A 23 -2.96 -18.09 2.77
CA PRO A 23 -3.89 -19.20 2.53
C PRO A 23 -4.94 -19.00 1.44
N ALA A 24 -5.11 -17.79 0.94
CA ALA A 24 -6.15 -17.46 -0.04
C ALA A 24 -5.65 -16.65 -1.25
N HIS A 25 -4.35 -16.33 -1.35
CA HIS A 25 -3.89 -15.29 -2.28
C HIS A 25 -2.48 -15.56 -2.82
N GLU A 26 -2.33 -16.60 -3.66
CA GLU A 26 -1.06 -16.90 -4.36
C GLU A 26 -0.57 -15.72 -5.21
N GLU A 27 -1.50 -14.92 -5.79
CA GLU A 27 -1.17 -13.73 -6.58
C GLU A 27 -0.51 -12.62 -5.75
N MET A 28 -0.74 -12.58 -4.43
CA MET A 28 -0.12 -11.62 -3.52
C MET A 28 1.34 -11.94 -3.23
N ASP A 29 1.67 -13.22 -3.07
CA ASP A 29 3.04 -13.65 -2.81
C ASP A 29 3.93 -13.21 -3.97
N THR A 30 3.49 -13.43 -5.20
CA THR A 30 4.21 -13.00 -6.41
C THR A 30 4.41 -11.48 -6.45
N SER A 31 3.38 -10.71 -6.12
CA SER A 31 3.45 -9.24 -6.13
C SER A 31 4.44 -8.70 -5.08
N PHE A 32 4.51 -9.29 -3.89
CA PHE A 32 5.48 -8.91 -2.87
C PHE A 32 6.90 -9.35 -3.26
N ASP A 33 7.05 -10.56 -3.76
CA ASP A 33 8.34 -11.11 -4.18
C ASP A 33 8.95 -10.25 -5.30
N GLU A 34 8.17 -9.84 -6.28
CA GLU A 34 8.65 -9.01 -7.38
C GLU A 34 8.94 -7.55 -6.96
N SER A 35 8.01 -6.91 -6.25
CA SER A 35 8.06 -5.47 -6.00
C SER A 35 8.91 -5.05 -4.80
N ILE A 36 9.00 -5.92 -3.77
CA ILE A 36 9.67 -5.59 -2.49
C ILE A 36 10.92 -6.45 -2.30
N PHE A 37 10.83 -7.73 -2.61
CA PHE A 37 11.92 -8.67 -2.42
C PHE A 37 12.75 -8.96 -3.68
N HIS A 38 12.40 -8.34 -4.83
CA HIS A 38 13.13 -8.41 -6.09
C HIS A 38 13.40 -9.84 -6.57
N GLY A 39 12.38 -10.69 -6.49
CA GLY A 39 12.45 -12.12 -6.81
C GLY A 39 13.02 -12.98 -5.67
N GLY A 40 13.35 -12.36 -4.53
CA GLY A 40 13.75 -13.08 -3.33
C GLY A 40 12.55 -13.61 -2.56
N ARG A 41 12.60 -14.87 -2.12
CA ARG A 41 11.56 -15.51 -1.31
C ARG A 41 11.93 -15.51 0.16
N ILE A 42 10.98 -15.17 1.03
CA ILE A 42 11.15 -15.26 2.49
C ILE A 42 10.89 -16.70 2.90
N VAL A 43 11.90 -17.35 3.47
CA VAL A 43 11.86 -18.76 3.86
C VAL A 43 12.22 -18.96 5.33
N ALA A 44 11.84 -20.11 5.88
CA ALA A 44 12.29 -20.56 7.18
C ALA A 44 13.61 -21.36 7.05
N ASP A 45 14.60 -20.98 7.85
CA ASP A 45 15.81 -21.77 8.09
C ASP A 45 15.73 -22.39 9.50
N GLU A 46 15.72 -23.71 9.57
CA GLU A 46 15.67 -24.49 10.81
C GLU A 46 16.99 -25.21 11.12
N SER A 47 18.05 -24.96 10.34
CA SER A 47 19.34 -25.66 10.43
C SER A 47 20.01 -25.54 11.79
N SER A 48 19.69 -24.50 12.57
CA SER A 48 20.27 -24.25 13.90
C SER A 48 19.36 -24.72 15.05
N GLY A 49 18.31 -25.48 14.80
CA GLY A 49 17.32 -25.87 15.80
C GLY A 49 16.36 -24.75 16.21
N GLN A 50 16.49 -23.58 15.61
CA GLN A 50 15.56 -22.46 15.76
C GLN A 50 15.13 -22.01 14.38
N LYS A 51 13.83 -21.75 14.22
CA LYS A 51 13.27 -21.22 12.99
C LYS A 51 13.68 -19.76 12.82
N LYS A 52 14.43 -19.44 11.75
CA LYS A 52 14.90 -18.08 11.43
C LYS A 52 14.41 -17.68 10.06
N MET A 53 14.10 -16.39 9.89
CA MET A 53 13.80 -15.84 8.58
C MET A 53 15.07 -15.63 7.75
N ARG A 54 15.01 -16.06 6.53
CA ARG A 54 16.02 -15.79 5.50
C ARG A 54 15.34 -15.44 4.20
N MET A 55 16.06 -14.81 3.31
CA MET A 55 15.62 -14.57 1.94
C MET A 55 16.48 -15.41 1.00
N GLU A 56 15.86 -16.16 0.15
CA GLU A 56 16.52 -16.87 -0.94
C GLU A 56 16.39 -16.05 -2.21
N ILE A 57 17.53 -15.65 -2.77
CA ILE A 57 17.60 -14.88 -4.01
C ILE A 57 18.82 -15.33 -4.82
N ASP A 58 18.65 -15.64 -6.10
CA ASP A 58 19.73 -16.06 -7.01
C ASP A 58 20.60 -17.20 -6.46
N GLY A 59 20.01 -18.15 -5.76
CA GLY A 59 20.70 -19.27 -5.15
C GLY A 59 21.49 -18.92 -3.86
N MET A 60 21.40 -17.68 -3.40
CA MET A 60 21.97 -17.22 -2.13
C MET A 60 20.94 -17.21 -1.03
N SER A 61 21.35 -17.53 0.19
CA SER A 61 20.52 -17.43 1.38
C SER A 61 20.97 -16.26 2.26
N VAL A 62 20.16 -15.21 2.31
CA VAL A 62 20.48 -13.92 2.92
C VAL A 62 19.80 -13.78 4.28
N PRO A 63 20.55 -13.63 5.39
CA PRO A 63 19.99 -13.46 6.72
C PRO A 63 19.18 -12.16 6.85
N PHE A 64 18.09 -12.16 7.64
CA PHE A 64 17.23 -11.00 7.88
C PHE A 64 18.00 -9.72 8.24
N MET A 65 19.06 -9.82 9.05
CA MET A 65 19.83 -8.64 9.48
C MET A 65 20.52 -7.89 8.34
N THR A 66 20.76 -8.54 7.21
CA THR A 66 21.42 -7.95 6.04
C THR A 66 20.45 -7.43 4.97
N TRP A 67 19.15 -7.57 5.19
CA TRP A 67 18.14 -7.05 4.28
C TRP A 67 18.16 -5.53 4.22
N SER A 68 17.63 -4.96 3.15
CA SER A 68 17.47 -3.50 3.04
C SER A 68 16.55 -2.94 4.15
N ALA A 69 16.65 -1.65 4.40
CA ALA A 69 15.78 -0.98 5.37
C ALA A 69 14.30 -1.19 5.01
N GLY A 70 13.91 -0.92 3.76
CA GLY A 70 12.53 -1.09 3.31
C GLY A 70 12.01 -2.53 3.46
N GLN A 71 12.83 -3.53 3.13
CA GLN A 71 12.45 -4.94 3.33
C GLN A 71 12.20 -5.27 4.80
N LYS A 72 13.04 -4.75 5.71
CA LYS A 72 12.85 -4.96 7.15
C LYS A 72 11.62 -4.25 7.69
N GLU A 73 11.38 -3.02 7.25
CA GLU A 73 10.25 -2.22 7.69
C GLU A 73 8.92 -2.71 7.11
N PHE A 74 8.95 -3.36 5.95
CA PHE A 74 7.77 -4.00 5.39
C PHE A 74 7.32 -5.25 6.18
N MET A 75 8.21 -5.92 6.90
CA MET A 75 7.88 -7.17 7.62
C MET A 75 6.72 -7.05 8.62
N PRO A 76 6.61 -6.01 9.45
CA PRO A 76 5.43 -5.84 10.32
C PRO A 76 4.13 -5.71 9.52
N LEU A 77 4.17 -5.04 8.38
CA LEU A 77 3.01 -4.87 7.51
C LEU A 77 2.62 -6.20 6.84
N LEU A 78 3.61 -6.96 6.35
CA LEU A 78 3.39 -8.31 5.82
C LEU A 78 2.73 -9.22 6.86
N MET A 79 3.20 -9.19 8.11
CA MET A 79 2.60 -9.95 9.20
C MET A 79 1.16 -9.49 9.51
N ALA A 80 0.90 -8.18 9.44
CA ALA A 80 -0.44 -7.64 9.62
C ALA A 80 -1.38 -8.12 8.51
N PHE A 81 -0.97 -8.06 7.26
CA PHE A 81 -1.73 -8.61 6.13
C PHE A 81 -1.97 -10.11 6.30
N TYR A 82 -0.94 -10.88 6.63
CA TYR A 82 -1.08 -12.30 6.91
C TYR A 82 -2.16 -12.58 7.96
N CYS A 83 -2.21 -11.77 9.02
CA CYS A 83 -3.23 -11.90 10.06
C CYS A 83 -4.64 -11.56 9.55
N LEU A 84 -4.76 -10.47 8.78
CA LEU A 84 -6.04 -9.96 8.33
C LEU A 84 -6.67 -10.84 7.24
N TYR A 85 -5.84 -11.45 6.39
CA TYR A 85 -6.28 -12.36 5.33
C TYR A 85 -6.39 -13.82 5.77
N GLY A 86 -5.61 -14.22 6.78
CA GLY A 86 -5.57 -15.59 7.25
C GLY A 86 -6.89 -16.02 7.86
N HIS A 87 -7.36 -17.21 7.48
CA HIS A 87 -8.55 -17.86 8.07
C HIS A 87 -8.30 -18.40 9.49
N TYR A 88 -7.31 -17.85 10.19
CA TYR A 88 -7.00 -18.29 11.54
C TYR A 88 -7.95 -17.63 12.53
N SER A 89 -9.05 -18.31 12.77
CA SER A 89 -10.09 -17.95 13.74
C SER A 89 -9.56 -17.64 15.15
N ALA A 90 -8.32 -18.04 15.45
CA ALA A 90 -7.70 -17.78 16.74
C ALA A 90 -7.11 -16.37 16.91
N VAL A 91 -6.81 -15.64 15.82
CA VAL A 91 -6.01 -14.41 15.90
C VAL A 91 -6.82 -13.15 15.80
N ALA A 92 -7.66 -13.04 14.81
CA ALA A 92 -8.50 -11.88 14.61
C ALA A 92 -9.75 -12.24 13.80
N PRO A 93 -10.81 -12.72 14.43
CA PRO A 93 -12.08 -12.84 13.73
C PRO A 93 -12.44 -11.46 13.17
N LYS A 94 -12.75 -11.40 11.89
CA LYS A 94 -13.19 -10.19 11.16
C LYS A 94 -14.25 -9.41 11.95
N GLU A 95 -15.09 -10.09 12.68
CA GLU A 95 -16.16 -9.54 13.54
C GLU A 95 -15.63 -8.66 14.68
N LYS A 96 -14.34 -8.73 15.01
CA LYS A 96 -13.73 -7.92 16.08
C LYS A 96 -13.13 -6.60 15.61
N TYR A 97 -12.81 -6.48 14.33
CA TYR A 97 -12.12 -5.31 13.81
C TYR A 97 -12.87 -4.75 12.61
N GLU A 98 -13.30 -3.51 12.74
CA GLU A 98 -13.96 -2.77 11.68
C GLU A 98 -12.96 -1.89 10.93
N TYR A 99 -11.92 -1.44 11.63
CA TYR A 99 -10.93 -0.50 11.12
C TYR A 99 -9.55 -1.11 11.05
N VAL A 100 -8.84 -0.77 9.98
CA VAL A 100 -7.40 -1.01 9.81
C VAL A 100 -6.74 0.36 9.69
N VAL A 101 -5.76 0.64 10.54
CA VAL A 101 -4.99 1.88 10.52
C VAL A 101 -3.56 1.54 10.08
N LEU A 102 -3.12 2.17 9.00
CA LEU A 102 -1.77 2.04 8.45
C LEU A 102 -1.06 3.39 8.58
N GLU A 103 0.04 3.42 9.31
CA GLU A 103 0.87 4.61 9.47
C GLU A 103 2.08 4.51 8.54
N GLU A 104 2.21 5.45 7.62
CA GLU A 104 3.31 5.56 6.65
C GLU A 104 3.72 4.22 6.03
N PRO A 105 2.76 3.46 5.42
CA PRO A 105 3.06 2.11 4.92
C PRO A 105 4.06 2.10 3.75
N GLU A 106 4.35 3.25 3.19
CA GLU A 106 5.34 3.46 2.14
C GLU A 106 6.78 3.60 2.63
N MET A 107 7.01 3.67 3.95
CA MET A 107 8.33 3.98 4.51
C MET A 107 9.40 3.01 4.02
N GLY A 108 10.49 3.55 3.47
CA GLY A 108 11.62 2.78 2.94
C GLY A 108 11.34 2.02 1.64
N LEU A 109 10.14 2.13 1.06
CA LEU A 109 9.76 1.44 -0.16
C LEU A 109 9.99 2.28 -1.41
N HIS A 110 10.33 1.60 -2.50
CA HIS A 110 10.36 2.22 -3.83
C HIS A 110 8.92 2.54 -4.29
N PRO A 111 8.69 3.63 -5.05
CA PRO A 111 7.34 3.99 -5.54
C PRO A 111 6.58 2.85 -6.22
N GLN A 112 7.25 1.98 -6.97
CA GLN A 112 6.61 0.80 -7.57
C GLN A 112 6.08 -0.20 -6.53
N ALA A 113 6.77 -0.35 -5.40
CA ALA A 113 6.32 -1.21 -4.31
C ALA A 113 5.10 -0.64 -3.58
N ILE A 114 4.91 0.69 -3.59
CA ILE A 114 3.73 1.34 -3.01
C ILE A 114 2.45 0.94 -3.76
N LYS A 115 2.51 0.72 -5.08
CA LYS A 115 1.37 0.18 -5.85
C LYS A 115 0.87 -1.14 -5.27
N THR A 116 1.78 -2.01 -4.89
CA THR A 116 1.43 -3.30 -4.26
C THR A 116 0.71 -3.10 -2.92
N ILE A 117 1.16 -2.12 -2.11
CA ILE A 117 0.45 -1.77 -0.86
C ILE A 117 -0.97 -1.28 -1.14
N ILE A 118 -1.15 -0.44 -2.16
CA ILE A 118 -2.48 0.05 -2.55
C ILE A 118 -3.39 -1.13 -2.93
N LEU A 119 -2.89 -2.11 -3.69
CA LEU A 119 -3.67 -3.31 -4.02
C LEU A 119 -4.09 -4.08 -2.76
N GLN A 120 -3.22 -4.19 -1.76
CA GLN A 120 -3.55 -4.81 -0.48
C GLN A 120 -4.63 -4.03 0.27
N VAL A 121 -4.57 -2.70 0.24
CA VAL A 121 -5.60 -1.83 0.81
C VAL A 121 -6.95 -2.05 0.12
N LEU A 122 -6.96 -2.16 -1.19
CA LEU A 122 -8.18 -2.45 -1.94
C LEU A 122 -8.78 -3.82 -1.57
N GLU A 123 -7.95 -4.83 -1.37
CA GLU A 123 -8.39 -6.15 -0.90
C GLU A 123 -8.99 -6.08 0.51
N LEU A 124 -8.36 -5.36 1.44
CA LEU A 124 -8.92 -5.13 2.79
C LEU A 124 -10.29 -4.45 2.72
N ILE A 125 -10.44 -3.45 1.85
CA ILE A 125 -11.72 -2.76 1.65
C ILE A 125 -12.79 -3.72 1.10
N GLN A 126 -12.42 -4.62 0.19
CA GLN A 126 -13.32 -5.65 -0.34
C GLN A 126 -13.76 -6.64 0.75
N MET A 127 -12.85 -7.00 1.64
CA MET A 127 -13.15 -7.82 2.80
C MET A 127 -14.07 -7.12 3.81
N GLY A 128 -14.36 -5.82 3.59
CA GLY A 128 -15.27 -5.01 4.39
C GLY A 128 -14.62 -4.27 5.54
N TYR A 129 -13.29 -4.14 5.55
CA TYR A 129 -12.60 -3.25 6.49
C TYR A 129 -12.74 -1.79 6.05
N LYS A 130 -12.77 -0.87 7.02
CA LYS A 130 -12.56 0.55 6.83
C LYS A 130 -11.09 0.85 7.04
N VAL A 131 -10.41 1.36 6.02
CA VAL A 131 -8.96 1.58 6.07
C VAL A 131 -8.68 3.06 6.25
N VAL A 132 -7.82 3.38 7.19
CA VAL A 132 -7.28 4.74 7.43
C VAL A 132 -5.79 4.69 7.20
N ILE A 133 -5.27 5.58 6.36
CA ILE A 133 -3.85 5.64 6.02
C ILE A 133 -3.33 7.04 6.35
N SER A 134 -2.26 7.14 7.14
CA SER A 134 -1.43 8.34 7.18
C SER A 134 -0.26 8.17 6.22
N THR A 135 0.01 9.16 5.39
CA THR A 135 1.04 9.07 4.35
C THR A 135 1.66 10.42 4.03
N HIS A 136 2.92 10.41 3.61
CA HIS A 136 3.62 11.52 2.99
C HIS A 136 3.96 11.22 1.51
N SER A 137 3.45 10.11 0.98
CA SER A 137 3.72 9.70 -0.40
C SER A 137 2.74 10.32 -1.39
N PRO A 138 3.22 11.00 -2.44
CA PRO A 138 2.35 11.46 -3.52
C PRO A 138 1.62 10.31 -4.22
N VAL A 139 2.19 9.10 -4.25
CA VAL A 139 1.58 7.94 -4.92
C VAL A 139 0.21 7.57 -4.34
N PHE A 140 0.05 7.63 -3.01
CA PHE A 140 -1.27 7.41 -2.38
C PHE A 140 -2.26 8.51 -2.73
N LEU A 141 -1.81 9.76 -2.82
CA LEU A 141 -2.69 10.88 -3.18
C LEU A 141 -3.07 10.87 -4.65
N GLU A 142 -2.12 10.54 -5.53
CA GLU A 142 -2.37 10.31 -6.96
C GLU A 142 -3.42 9.22 -7.18
N PHE A 143 -3.29 8.12 -6.44
CA PHE A 143 -4.29 7.05 -6.47
C PHE A 143 -5.65 7.54 -5.97
N ALA A 144 -5.73 8.24 -4.84
CA ALA A 144 -6.98 8.75 -4.28
C ALA A 144 -7.67 9.73 -5.24
N TRP A 145 -6.91 10.63 -5.84
CA TRP A 145 -7.37 11.56 -6.88
C TRP A 145 -7.93 10.82 -8.10
N ALA A 146 -7.14 9.90 -8.67
CA ALA A 146 -7.54 9.14 -9.85
C ALA A 146 -8.79 8.27 -9.57
N PHE A 147 -8.84 7.61 -8.41
CA PHE A 147 -9.98 6.81 -8.00
C PHE A 147 -11.27 7.65 -7.91
N ASN A 148 -11.21 8.83 -7.28
CA ASN A 148 -12.35 9.72 -7.15
C ASN A 148 -12.82 10.28 -8.50
N LEU A 149 -11.90 10.62 -9.41
CA LEU A 149 -12.23 11.03 -10.77
C LEU A 149 -12.88 9.91 -11.57
N LEU A 150 -12.30 8.71 -11.56
CA LEU A 150 -12.89 7.55 -12.23
C LEU A 150 -14.30 7.27 -11.67
N ASN A 151 -14.45 7.35 -10.35
CA ASN A 151 -15.73 7.05 -9.72
C ASN A 151 -16.82 8.06 -10.06
N SER A 152 -16.48 9.33 -10.22
CA SER A 152 -17.44 10.41 -10.50
C SER A 152 -17.73 10.65 -11.98
N HIS A 153 -16.75 10.45 -12.87
CA HIS A 153 -16.86 10.85 -14.27
C HIS A 153 -16.96 9.68 -15.26
N VAL A 154 -16.47 8.50 -14.92
CA VAL A 154 -16.49 7.32 -15.79
C VAL A 154 -17.66 6.42 -15.41
N LYS A 155 -18.59 6.17 -16.35
CA LYS A 155 -19.77 5.32 -16.10
C LYS A 155 -19.48 3.84 -16.35
N GLU A 156 -18.74 3.56 -17.40
CA GLU A 156 -18.35 2.22 -17.85
C GLU A 156 -16.82 2.13 -17.84
N GLU A 157 -16.26 0.92 -17.91
CA GLU A 157 -14.81 0.69 -18.03
C GLU A 157 -13.95 1.16 -16.83
N LYS A 158 -14.56 1.51 -15.67
CA LYS A 158 -13.80 1.89 -14.45
C LYS A 158 -12.83 0.79 -14.01
N ASN A 159 -13.27 -0.46 -14.15
CA ASN A 159 -12.45 -1.61 -13.75
C ASN A 159 -11.26 -1.81 -14.68
N GLU A 160 -11.47 -1.58 -15.99
CA GLU A 160 -10.41 -1.62 -16.98
C GLU A 160 -9.35 -0.57 -16.70
N ALA A 161 -9.78 0.67 -16.44
CA ALA A 161 -8.87 1.77 -16.07
C ALA A 161 -8.07 1.46 -14.80
N LEU A 162 -8.71 0.86 -13.81
CA LEU A 162 -8.03 0.47 -12.57
C LEU A 162 -7.02 -0.68 -12.81
N LEU A 163 -7.38 -1.67 -13.63
CA LEU A 163 -6.46 -2.76 -14.00
C LEU A 163 -5.25 -2.23 -14.76
N GLU A 164 -5.46 -1.31 -15.71
CA GLU A 164 -4.38 -0.66 -16.47
C GLU A 164 -3.45 0.14 -15.56
N MET A 165 -4.01 0.89 -14.60
CA MET A 165 -3.23 1.68 -13.61
C MET A 165 -2.23 0.82 -12.81
N PHE A 166 -2.61 -0.43 -12.53
CA PHE A 166 -1.79 -1.37 -11.78
C PHE A 166 -1.04 -2.39 -12.64
N ASP A 167 -1.08 -2.26 -13.96
CA ASP A 167 -0.48 -3.20 -14.91
C ASP A 167 -0.99 -4.64 -14.73
N LEU A 168 -2.25 -4.81 -14.29
CA LEU A 168 -2.84 -6.11 -14.01
C LEU A 168 -3.50 -6.73 -15.25
N SER A 169 -3.43 -8.05 -15.36
CA SER A 169 -4.12 -8.76 -16.40
C SER A 169 -5.65 -8.67 -16.25
N SER A 170 -6.38 -8.67 -17.35
CA SER A 170 -7.86 -8.60 -17.38
C SER A 170 -8.55 -9.89 -16.93
N ALA A 171 -7.93 -10.68 -16.03
CA ALA A 171 -8.51 -11.89 -15.49
C ALA A 171 -9.87 -11.61 -14.85
N ARG A 172 -10.88 -12.42 -15.20
CA ARG A 172 -12.27 -12.22 -14.77
C ARG A 172 -12.41 -12.20 -13.25
N SER A 173 -11.60 -12.98 -12.54
CA SER A 173 -11.59 -13.03 -11.07
C SER A 173 -11.22 -11.70 -10.44
N ILE A 174 -10.29 -10.95 -11.05
CA ILE A 174 -9.87 -9.63 -10.57
C ILE A 174 -10.93 -8.58 -10.86
N LYS A 175 -11.54 -8.60 -12.07
CA LYS A 175 -12.63 -7.67 -12.43
C LYS A 175 -13.82 -7.76 -11.49
N ASP A 176 -14.25 -8.97 -11.15
CA ASP A 176 -15.39 -9.18 -10.25
C ASP A 176 -15.11 -8.65 -8.84
N LYS A 177 -13.87 -8.75 -8.38
CA LYS A 177 -13.42 -8.16 -7.11
C LYS A 177 -13.43 -6.64 -7.16
N LEU A 178 -12.97 -6.02 -8.24
CA LEU A 178 -12.88 -4.56 -8.37
C LEU A 178 -14.24 -3.87 -8.47
N ASN A 179 -15.27 -4.54 -9.01
CA ASN A 179 -16.62 -3.97 -9.16
C ASN A 179 -17.21 -3.42 -7.85
N SER A 180 -16.92 -4.04 -6.71
CA SER A 180 -17.45 -3.62 -5.42
C SER A 180 -16.74 -2.38 -4.84
N ILE A 181 -15.51 -2.09 -5.30
CA ILE A 181 -14.68 -1.00 -4.77
C ILE A 181 -15.27 0.36 -5.12
N PHE A 182 -15.79 0.52 -6.33
CA PHE A 182 -16.38 1.77 -6.78
C PHE A 182 -17.70 2.16 -6.08
N ASN A 183 -18.23 1.27 -5.23
CA ASN A 183 -19.32 1.60 -4.29
C ASN A 183 -18.80 2.24 -3.00
N LYS A 184 -17.49 2.43 -2.86
CA LYS A 184 -16.85 3.04 -1.70
C LYS A 184 -16.41 4.47 -2.03
N SER A 185 -16.20 5.27 -0.98
CA SER A 185 -15.66 6.62 -1.09
C SER A 185 -14.27 6.68 -0.48
N VAL A 186 -13.39 7.46 -1.11
CA VAL A 186 -12.08 7.80 -0.57
C VAL A 186 -12.11 9.26 -0.15
N HIS A 187 -11.73 9.54 1.09
CA HIS A 187 -11.65 10.89 1.63
C HIS A 187 -10.21 11.17 2.04
N THR A 188 -9.75 12.39 1.74
CA THR A 188 -8.40 12.85 2.05
C THR A 188 -8.44 14.06 2.93
N TYR A 189 -7.71 14.02 4.06
CA TYR A 189 -7.65 15.10 5.03
C TYR A 189 -6.20 15.55 5.25
N TYR A 190 -5.99 16.84 5.22
CA TYR A 190 -4.72 17.47 5.58
C TYR A 190 -4.79 18.02 7.00
N PHE A 191 -3.75 17.75 7.79
CA PHE A 191 -3.62 18.25 9.16
C PHE A 191 -2.61 19.40 9.20
N ALA A 192 -3.11 20.63 9.13
CA ALA A 192 -2.30 21.84 9.19
C ALA A 192 -2.11 22.33 10.62
N ARG A 193 -0.90 22.78 10.97
CA ARG A 193 -0.64 23.47 12.24
C ARG A 193 -0.69 24.97 12.03
N LYS A 194 -1.74 25.62 12.57
CA LYS A 194 -1.92 27.08 12.53
C LYS A 194 -2.06 27.60 13.96
N SER A 195 -1.28 28.64 14.33
CA SER A 195 -1.33 29.30 15.65
C SER A 195 -1.22 28.31 16.83
N GLY A 196 -0.36 27.30 16.73
CA GLY A 196 -0.12 26.31 17.78
C GLY A 196 -1.19 25.21 17.92
N LYS A 197 -2.24 25.25 17.10
CA LYS A 197 -3.30 24.24 17.05
C LYS A 197 -3.25 23.47 15.74
N VAL A 198 -3.67 22.19 15.79
CA VAL A 198 -3.84 21.37 14.60
C VAL A 198 -5.28 21.49 14.12
N HIS A 199 -5.44 21.74 12.82
CA HIS A 199 -6.72 21.80 12.13
C HIS A 199 -6.74 20.75 11.02
N SER A 200 -7.84 20.04 10.88
CA SER A 200 -8.07 19.16 9.73
C SER A 200 -8.77 19.95 8.63
N LEU A 201 -8.31 19.77 7.40
CA LEU A 201 -8.93 20.30 6.19
C LEU A 201 -9.27 19.13 5.28
N ASP A 202 -10.50 19.09 4.78
CA ASP A 202 -10.87 18.16 3.73
C ASP A 202 -10.26 18.63 2.39
N ILE A 203 -9.39 17.80 1.83
CA ILE A 203 -8.73 18.02 0.54
C ILE A 203 -9.08 16.92 -0.46
N THR A 204 -10.23 16.27 -0.29
CA THR A 204 -10.66 15.08 -1.05
C THR A 204 -10.71 15.33 -2.57
N SER A 205 -10.94 16.57 -3.02
CA SER A 205 -10.90 16.91 -4.44
C SER A 205 -9.54 16.72 -5.07
N LEU A 206 -8.46 16.98 -4.29
CA LEU A 206 -7.07 17.00 -4.76
C LEU A 206 -6.90 17.78 -6.06
N ASP A 207 -7.75 18.83 -6.25
CA ASP A 207 -7.81 19.62 -7.47
C ASP A 207 -6.62 20.58 -7.53
N ALA A 208 -5.71 20.34 -8.48
CA ALA A 208 -4.55 21.22 -8.70
C ALA A 208 -4.92 22.63 -9.17
N GLY A 209 -6.17 22.85 -9.62
CA GLY A 209 -6.70 24.17 -10.04
C GLY A 209 -7.42 24.93 -8.92
N ASP A 210 -7.49 24.39 -7.69
CA ASP A 210 -8.17 25.04 -6.58
C ASP A 210 -7.40 26.30 -6.10
N ASP A 211 -8.14 27.35 -5.76
CA ASP A 211 -7.56 28.61 -5.24
C ASP A 211 -6.91 28.44 -3.86
N ASN A 212 -7.30 27.41 -3.11
CA ASN A 212 -6.71 27.10 -1.81
C ASN A 212 -5.42 26.28 -1.96
N PRO A 213 -4.24 26.83 -1.61
CA PRO A 213 -2.97 26.10 -1.72
C PRO A 213 -2.92 24.79 -0.94
N ASP A 214 -3.63 24.69 0.19
CA ASP A 214 -3.69 23.43 0.94
C ASP A 214 -4.37 22.31 0.14
N ILE A 215 -5.23 22.65 -0.85
CA ILE A 215 -5.89 21.70 -1.75
C ILE A 215 -5.03 21.48 -2.99
N SER A 216 -4.70 22.56 -3.73
CA SER A 216 -4.01 22.48 -5.01
C SER A 216 -2.58 21.93 -4.90
N GLU A 217 -1.94 22.10 -3.75
CA GLU A 217 -0.60 21.56 -3.47
C GLU A 217 -0.64 20.27 -2.62
N TRP A 218 -1.83 19.68 -2.45
CA TRP A 218 -2.02 18.42 -1.70
C TRP A 218 -1.43 18.45 -0.29
N GLY A 219 -1.74 19.51 0.47
CA GLY A 219 -1.15 19.73 1.78
C GLY A 219 0.36 20.01 1.74
N GLY A 220 0.88 20.52 0.62
CA GLY A 220 2.27 20.85 0.41
C GLY A 220 3.13 19.72 -0.19
N ILE A 221 2.58 18.53 -0.39
CA ILE A 221 3.34 17.38 -0.94
C ILE A 221 3.78 17.64 -2.39
N SER A 222 2.94 18.26 -3.21
CA SER A 222 3.25 18.60 -4.61
C SER A 222 3.92 19.98 -4.80
N GLN A 223 4.00 20.78 -3.75
CA GLN A 223 4.47 22.17 -3.82
C GLN A 223 5.84 22.35 -4.49
N PHE A 224 6.81 21.52 -4.08
CA PHE A 224 8.16 21.63 -4.64
C PHE A 224 8.20 21.23 -6.12
N ALA A 225 7.50 20.18 -6.51
CA ALA A 225 7.42 19.73 -7.89
C ALA A 225 6.75 20.78 -8.79
N GLY A 226 5.65 21.37 -8.34
CA GLY A 226 4.97 22.47 -9.01
C GLY A 226 5.88 23.69 -9.21
N LYS A 227 6.55 24.13 -8.14
CA LYS A 227 7.49 25.25 -8.18
C LYS A 227 8.67 25.02 -9.15
N VAL A 228 9.24 23.82 -9.14
CA VAL A 228 10.33 23.46 -10.08
C VAL A 228 9.84 23.53 -11.52
N SER A 229 8.67 22.94 -11.81
CA SER A 229 8.08 22.94 -13.15
C SER A 229 7.80 24.36 -13.65
N GLU A 230 7.24 25.22 -12.80
CA GLU A 230 7.00 26.64 -13.11
C GLU A 230 8.30 27.39 -13.45
N ILE A 231 9.32 27.22 -12.63
CA ILE A 231 10.63 27.88 -12.84
C ILE A 231 11.26 27.39 -14.13
N VAL A 232 11.27 26.08 -14.40
CA VAL A 232 11.83 25.54 -15.63
C VAL A 232 11.08 26.07 -16.85
N ALA A 233 9.76 26.04 -16.84
CA ALA A 233 8.94 26.56 -17.93
C ALA A 233 9.24 28.05 -18.20
N LYS A 234 9.35 28.87 -17.16
CA LYS A 234 9.66 30.29 -17.26
C LYS A 234 10.99 30.57 -17.97
N TYR A 235 12.04 29.80 -17.66
CA TYR A 235 13.35 30.03 -18.25
C TYR A 235 13.51 29.40 -19.62
N MET A 236 12.80 28.30 -19.91
CA MET A 236 12.81 27.70 -21.25
C MET A 236 12.03 28.55 -22.27
N SER A 237 10.93 29.20 -21.86
CA SER A 237 10.16 30.10 -22.74
C SER A 237 10.83 31.47 -22.97
N ALA A 238 11.92 31.81 -22.24
CA ALA A 238 12.65 33.06 -22.43
C ALA A 238 13.75 32.96 -23.52
N ASP A 239 14.04 31.77 -24.01
CA ASP A 239 15.06 31.52 -25.04
C ASP A 239 14.45 31.39 -26.47
N GLU A 240 13.13 31.61 -26.65
CA GLU A 240 12.43 31.77 -27.92
C GLU A 240 12.17 33.26 -28.23
#